data_c41cbeaa6e2f67025aee0d7a3f90035a
#
_entry.id   c41cbeaa6e2f67025aee0d7a3f90035a
#
_cell.length_a   1.000
_cell.length_b   1.000
_cell.length_c   1.000
_cell.angle_alpha   90.00
_cell.angle_beta   90.00
_cell.angle_gamma   90.00
#
_symmetry.space_group_name_H-M   'P 1'
#
loop_
_entity.id
_entity.type
_entity.pdbx_description
1 polymer ?
#
loop_
_entity_poly.entity_id
_entity_poly.type
_entity_poly.pdbx_seq_one_letter_code
_entity_poly.pdbx_strand_id
1 'polypeptide(L)'
;MERILIIDDDITFALMLKTWLSKKGFRTETAASVAAARTALAEGGFSLVLSDMRLPDEDGIALLQWMSGQHMEIPVIVMTSYAEIQNAVRCMKLGARDYVAKPVNPDELLKKIREALDVPAAGSEKPPVPAASAKKPREERPNYIEGRSDAAQRLYEYVRLVAPTNMSVLVTGASGTGKEHVAQLIHRESRRAGKPFVAVDCGAVPRELAASEFFGHVKGSFTGAVGDKTGAFEAANGGTLFLDEVGNLTYETQVQLLRALQERRIRPVGGSREIPVDIRLIAATNEDLEAAIARGAFRADLYHRINEFTLRMPELRQMRGDIMLFADFFLDAANRELDKRIVGFDAAAAAALAAYDWPGNLRQLKNAVMSATLLAAGEYITCRDLPAEVTGGPAEPAEAPLSLRDPASEEEQIRRALATAGGNKSQAAKLLGIDRKTLYNKLHLYGIE
;
A
#
# COMPACT_ATOMS: atom_id res chain seq x y z
N MET A 1 11.89 -44.03 -7.03
CA MET A 1 11.82 -43.37 -5.71
C MET A 1 12.55 -42.06 -5.88
N GLU A 2 11.85 -40.94 -5.77
CA GLU A 2 12.36 -39.60 -6.04
C GLU A 2 13.38 -39.17 -4.98
N ARG A 3 14.49 -38.55 -5.42
CA ARG A 3 15.63 -38.16 -4.58
C ARG A 3 15.61 -36.63 -4.42
N ILE A 4 15.52 -36.15 -3.18
CA ILE A 4 15.44 -34.72 -2.85
C ILE A 4 16.72 -34.28 -2.13
N LEU A 5 17.34 -33.20 -2.60
CA LEU A 5 18.46 -32.56 -1.91
C LEU A 5 17.89 -31.43 -1.02
N ILE A 6 18.22 -31.45 0.27
CA ILE A 6 17.86 -30.42 1.25
C ILE A 6 19.13 -29.63 1.57
N ILE A 7 19.11 -28.32 1.34
CA ILE A 7 20.24 -27.44 1.54
C ILE A 7 19.85 -26.41 2.61
N ASP A 8 20.45 -26.55 3.78
CA ASP A 8 20.15 -25.72 4.95
C ASP A 8 21.33 -25.78 5.92
N ASP A 9 21.76 -24.64 6.45
CA ASP A 9 22.87 -24.57 7.43
C ASP A 9 22.43 -24.96 8.84
N ASP A 10 21.11 -24.90 9.13
CA ASP A 10 20.55 -25.49 10.34
C ASP A 10 20.47 -27.01 10.20
N ILE A 11 21.51 -27.68 10.70
CA ILE A 11 21.63 -29.14 10.68
C ILE A 11 20.43 -29.83 11.35
N THR A 12 19.88 -29.23 12.41
CA THR A 12 18.73 -29.78 13.15
C THR A 12 17.49 -29.75 12.29
N PHE A 13 17.23 -28.61 11.64
CA PHE A 13 16.10 -28.43 10.73
C PHE A 13 16.23 -29.32 9.48
N ALA A 14 17.42 -29.39 8.88
CA ALA A 14 17.68 -30.28 7.73
C ALA A 14 17.44 -31.76 8.08
N LEU A 15 17.88 -32.20 9.27
CA LEU A 15 17.65 -33.59 9.73
C LEU A 15 16.20 -33.89 10.02
N MET A 16 15.48 -32.91 10.58
CA MET A 16 14.03 -33.01 10.81
C MET A 16 13.28 -33.18 9.49
N LEU A 17 13.56 -32.33 8.50
CA LEU A 17 12.96 -32.42 7.16
C LEU A 17 13.33 -33.74 6.48
N LYS A 18 14.60 -34.16 6.55
CA LYS A 18 15.07 -35.45 6.03
C LYS A 18 14.27 -36.63 6.59
N THR A 19 14.11 -36.67 7.91
CA THR A 19 13.37 -37.74 8.60
C THR A 19 11.91 -37.74 8.20
N TRP A 20 11.30 -36.56 8.12
CA TRP A 20 9.90 -36.40 7.78
C TRP A 20 9.62 -36.79 6.31
N LEU A 21 10.42 -36.31 5.36
CA LEU A 21 10.27 -36.63 3.93
C LEU A 21 10.56 -38.12 3.66
N SER A 22 11.51 -38.73 4.39
CA SER A 22 11.79 -40.18 4.29
C SER A 22 10.56 -40.99 4.69
N LYS A 23 9.80 -40.58 5.74
CA LYS A 23 8.54 -41.20 6.13
C LYS A 23 7.42 -41.02 5.07
N LYS A 24 7.53 -40.01 4.20
CA LYS A 24 6.60 -39.76 3.09
C LYS A 24 6.99 -40.49 1.79
N GLY A 25 8.09 -41.27 1.80
CA GLY A 25 8.51 -42.12 0.69
C GLY A 25 9.56 -41.53 -0.24
N PHE A 26 10.17 -40.39 0.12
CA PHE A 26 11.24 -39.76 -0.64
C PHE A 26 12.63 -40.23 -0.15
N ARG A 27 13.61 -40.33 -1.07
CA ARG A 27 15.02 -40.43 -0.68
C ARG A 27 15.57 -39.02 -0.49
N THR A 28 16.25 -38.77 0.64
CA THR A 28 16.68 -37.40 0.97
C THR A 28 18.16 -37.35 1.34
N GLU A 29 18.84 -36.35 0.83
CA GLU A 29 20.19 -35.97 1.22
C GLU A 29 20.23 -34.53 1.72
N THR A 30 21.28 -34.22 2.52
CA THR A 30 21.41 -32.89 3.13
C THR A 30 22.77 -32.29 2.78
N ALA A 31 22.80 -31.01 2.50
CA ALA A 31 24.01 -30.20 2.34
C ALA A 31 23.89 -28.94 3.22
N ALA A 32 24.99 -28.53 3.87
CA ALA A 32 25.01 -27.40 4.79
C ALA A 32 25.56 -26.10 4.15
N SER A 33 25.88 -26.12 2.86
CA SER A 33 26.44 -24.98 2.13
C SER A 33 26.23 -25.11 0.64
N VAL A 34 26.37 -24.00 -0.11
CA VAL A 34 26.31 -24.01 -1.58
C VAL A 34 27.42 -24.87 -2.19
N ALA A 35 28.64 -24.82 -1.63
CA ALA A 35 29.72 -25.63 -2.11
C ALA A 35 29.45 -27.14 -1.98
N ALA A 36 28.93 -27.59 -0.83
CA ALA A 36 28.52 -28.97 -0.63
C ALA A 36 27.33 -29.36 -1.57
N ALA A 37 26.38 -28.46 -1.78
CA ALA A 37 25.28 -28.68 -2.70
C ALA A 37 25.72 -28.84 -4.15
N ARG A 38 26.68 -28.01 -4.63
CA ARG A 38 27.28 -28.13 -5.96
C ARG A 38 27.96 -29.50 -6.16
N THR A 39 28.68 -29.97 -5.16
CA THR A 39 29.34 -31.29 -5.19
C THR A 39 28.29 -32.42 -5.31
N ALA A 40 27.23 -32.38 -4.47
CA ALA A 40 26.18 -33.36 -4.52
C ALA A 40 25.38 -33.33 -5.85
N LEU A 41 25.09 -32.15 -6.37
CA LEU A 41 24.38 -31.97 -7.63
C LEU A 41 25.21 -32.45 -8.85
N ALA A 42 26.54 -32.33 -8.80
CA ALA A 42 27.44 -32.84 -9.82
C ALA A 42 27.46 -34.38 -9.89
N GLU A 43 27.19 -35.08 -8.79
CA GLU A 43 27.01 -36.53 -8.76
C GLU A 43 25.72 -37.00 -9.41
N GLY A 44 24.74 -36.09 -9.53
CA GLY A 44 23.48 -36.27 -10.23
C GLY A 44 22.43 -37.11 -9.49
N GLY A 45 21.29 -37.33 -10.15
CA GLY A 45 20.22 -38.23 -9.67
C GLY A 45 19.22 -37.61 -8.71
N PHE A 46 19.19 -36.28 -8.54
CA PHE A 46 18.17 -35.57 -7.78
C PHE A 46 16.97 -35.20 -8.67
N SER A 47 15.78 -35.39 -8.12
CA SER A 47 14.50 -35.03 -8.76
C SER A 47 13.99 -33.66 -8.32
N LEU A 48 14.47 -33.13 -7.16
CA LEU A 48 14.08 -31.84 -6.61
C LEU A 48 15.11 -31.34 -5.62
N VAL A 49 15.25 -30.03 -5.52
CA VAL A 49 16.10 -29.33 -4.53
C VAL A 49 15.22 -28.48 -3.63
N LEU A 50 15.41 -28.61 -2.31
CA LEU A 50 14.91 -27.69 -1.29
C LEU A 50 16.10 -26.88 -0.79
N SER A 51 16.15 -25.58 -1.04
CA SER A 51 17.29 -24.75 -0.64
C SER A 51 16.87 -23.66 0.32
N ASP A 52 17.59 -23.50 1.43
CA ASP A 52 17.50 -22.25 2.18
C ASP A 52 18.00 -21.08 1.33
N MET A 53 17.45 -19.91 1.60
CA MET A 53 17.88 -18.67 1.00
C MET A 53 19.23 -18.22 1.54
N ARG A 54 19.47 -18.36 2.85
CA ARG A 54 20.71 -17.97 3.52
C ARG A 54 21.57 -19.19 3.81
N LEU A 55 22.73 -19.20 3.23
CA LEU A 55 23.75 -20.22 3.47
C LEU A 55 25.06 -19.54 3.85
N PRO A 56 25.95 -20.20 4.60
CA PRO A 56 27.10 -19.56 5.22
C PRO A 56 28.19 -19.10 4.23
N ASP A 57 28.19 -19.67 3.03
CA ASP A 57 29.20 -19.40 1.98
C ASP A 57 28.67 -18.50 0.86
N GLU A 58 27.48 -18.77 0.37
CA GLU A 58 26.81 -17.98 -0.69
C GLU A 58 25.30 -18.00 -0.46
N ASP A 59 24.55 -17.09 -1.10
CA ASP A 59 23.09 -17.12 -1.00
C ASP A 59 22.44 -18.17 -1.93
N GLY A 60 21.21 -18.57 -1.65
CA GLY A 60 20.45 -19.52 -2.47
C GLY A 60 20.23 -19.02 -3.92
N ILE A 61 20.38 -17.72 -4.17
CA ILE A 61 20.34 -17.12 -5.50
C ILE A 61 21.57 -17.52 -6.32
N ALA A 62 22.74 -17.54 -5.71
CA ALA A 62 23.98 -17.96 -6.36
C ALA A 62 23.94 -19.43 -6.79
N LEU A 63 23.28 -20.28 -5.98
CA LEU A 63 23.03 -21.67 -6.35
C LEU A 63 22.11 -21.78 -7.58
N LEU A 64 21.00 -21.04 -7.62
CA LEU A 64 20.08 -21.03 -8.75
C LEU A 64 20.76 -20.55 -10.04
N GLN A 65 21.56 -19.49 -9.98
CA GLN A 65 22.32 -18.97 -11.11
C GLN A 65 23.34 -20.00 -11.62
N TRP A 66 24.04 -20.70 -10.71
CA TRP A 66 24.97 -21.74 -11.07
C TRP A 66 24.25 -22.93 -11.73
N MET A 67 23.13 -23.41 -11.16
CA MET A 67 22.33 -24.50 -11.75
C MET A 67 21.82 -24.13 -13.15
N SER A 68 21.34 -22.89 -13.34
CA SER A 68 20.92 -22.38 -14.65
C SER A 68 22.09 -22.33 -15.63
N GLY A 69 23.28 -21.90 -15.21
CA GLY A 69 24.50 -21.89 -16.04
C GLY A 69 24.98 -23.28 -16.44
N GLN A 70 24.69 -24.31 -15.64
CA GLN A 70 24.95 -25.72 -15.94
C GLN A 70 23.83 -26.42 -16.71
N HIS A 71 22.78 -25.68 -17.10
CA HIS A 71 21.59 -26.23 -17.79
C HIS A 71 20.92 -27.38 -17.02
N MET A 72 20.92 -27.33 -15.67
CA MET A 72 20.24 -28.31 -14.84
C MET A 72 18.75 -28.04 -14.79
N GLU A 73 17.94 -28.97 -15.27
CA GLU A 73 16.46 -28.85 -15.30
C GLU A 73 15.80 -29.39 -14.00
N ILE A 74 16.52 -29.39 -12.88
CA ILE A 74 16.01 -29.89 -11.59
C ILE A 74 15.18 -28.79 -10.94
N PRO A 75 13.90 -29.00 -10.60
CA PRO A 75 13.08 -28.01 -9.94
C PRO A 75 13.64 -27.67 -8.54
N VAL A 76 13.68 -26.38 -8.21
CA VAL A 76 14.14 -25.85 -6.94
C VAL A 76 12.98 -25.19 -6.21
N ILE A 77 12.73 -25.58 -4.96
CA ILE A 77 11.85 -24.89 -4.03
C ILE A 77 12.73 -24.19 -3.00
N VAL A 78 12.56 -22.89 -2.87
CA VAL A 78 13.34 -22.07 -1.94
C VAL A 78 12.62 -21.98 -0.60
N MET A 79 13.33 -22.27 0.51
CA MET A 79 12.85 -22.06 1.86
C MET A 79 13.39 -20.72 2.36
N THR A 80 12.52 -19.84 2.87
CA THR A 80 12.90 -18.49 3.25
C THR A 80 12.26 -18.07 4.56
N SER A 81 12.98 -17.30 5.38
CA SER A 81 12.37 -16.64 6.54
C SER A 81 11.38 -15.56 6.09
N TYR A 82 10.46 -15.17 6.98
CA TYR A 82 9.42 -14.16 6.72
C TYR A 82 9.98 -12.81 6.22
N ALA A 83 11.21 -12.47 6.63
CA ALA A 83 11.93 -11.25 6.20
C ALA A 83 12.45 -11.30 4.75
N GLU A 84 12.41 -12.46 4.07
CA GLU A 84 13.10 -12.70 2.80
C GLU A 84 12.15 -13.08 1.63
N ILE A 85 10.85 -12.96 1.81
CA ILE A 85 9.84 -13.28 0.77
C ILE A 85 10.12 -12.53 -0.55
N GLN A 86 10.76 -11.38 -0.50
CA GLN A 86 11.15 -10.61 -1.69
C GLN A 86 12.29 -11.26 -2.48
N ASN A 87 13.22 -11.91 -1.80
CA ASN A 87 14.25 -12.70 -2.43
C ASN A 87 13.63 -13.95 -3.09
N ALA A 88 12.55 -14.51 -2.52
CA ALA A 88 11.80 -15.60 -3.14
C ALA A 88 11.25 -15.22 -4.53
N VAL A 89 10.74 -13.99 -4.71
CA VAL A 89 10.31 -13.48 -6.02
C VAL A 89 11.49 -13.36 -7.00
N ARG A 90 12.67 -13.01 -6.51
CA ARG A 90 13.90 -12.97 -7.32
C ARG A 90 14.33 -14.37 -7.73
N CYS A 91 14.21 -15.35 -6.81
CA CYS A 91 14.47 -16.75 -7.11
C CYS A 91 13.53 -17.33 -8.17
N MET A 92 12.23 -16.97 -8.13
CA MET A 92 11.26 -17.37 -9.16
C MET A 92 11.65 -16.82 -10.55
N LYS A 93 12.18 -15.59 -10.62
CA LYS A 93 12.69 -15.01 -11.88
C LYS A 93 13.96 -15.70 -12.41
N LEU A 94 14.73 -16.31 -11.52
CA LEU A 94 15.95 -17.04 -11.82
C LEU A 94 15.73 -18.54 -12.07
N GLY A 95 14.45 -18.98 -12.11
CA GLY A 95 14.09 -20.35 -12.41
C GLY A 95 13.73 -21.23 -11.23
N ALA A 96 13.62 -20.68 -10.00
CA ALA A 96 13.03 -21.44 -8.90
C ALA A 96 11.58 -21.84 -9.25
N ARG A 97 11.20 -23.06 -8.90
CA ARG A 97 9.85 -23.58 -9.18
C ARG A 97 8.81 -23.00 -8.23
N ASP A 98 9.15 -22.87 -6.96
CA ASP A 98 8.28 -22.33 -5.91
C ASP A 98 9.11 -21.91 -4.69
N TYR A 99 8.43 -21.34 -3.68
CA TYR A 99 9.03 -21.01 -2.39
C TYR A 99 8.13 -21.41 -1.21
N VAL A 100 8.72 -21.60 -0.02
CA VAL A 100 8.03 -21.91 1.23
C VAL A 100 8.59 -21.04 2.35
N ALA A 101 7.69 -20.39 3.11
CA ALA A 101 8.10 -19.57 4.24
C ALA A 101 8.46 -20.45 5.47
N LYS A 102 9.53 -20.09 6.17
CA LYS A 102 9.87 -20.65 7.50
C LYS A 102 9.11 -19.85 8.59
N PRO A 103 8.47 -20.49 9.57
CA PRO A 103 8.47 -21.94 9.86
C PRO A 103 7.65 -22.73 8.83
N VAL A 104 8.24 -23.81 8.31
CA VAL A 104 7.67 -24.60 7.22
C VAL A 104 6.44 -25.35 7.69
N ASN A 105 5.30 -25.12 7.01
CA ASN A 105 4.11 -25.94 7.18
C ASN A 105 4.30 -27.27 6.41
N PRO A 106 4.26 -28.43 7.11
CA PRO A 106 4.54 -29.73 6.49
C PRO A 106 3.58 -30.09 5.35
N ASP A 107 2.27 -29.76 5.47
CA ASP A 107 1.28 -30.11 4.47
C ASP A 107 1.43 -29.23 3.21
N GLU A 108 1.75 -27.94 3.39
CA GLU A 108 2.03 -27.02 2.30
C GLU A 108 3.29 -27.44 1.54
N LEU A 109 4.38 -27.76 2.26
CA LEU A 109 5.61 -28.23 1.64
C LEU A 109 5.38 -29.51 0.82
N LEU A 110 4.66 -30.48 1.37
CA LEU A 110 4.38 -31.74 0.68
C LEU A 110 3.57 -31.52 -0.62
N LYS A 111 2.59 -30.62 -0.58
CA LYS A 111 1.80 -30.23 -1.75
C LYS A 111 2.70 -29.63 -2.83
N LYS A 112 3.54 -28.66 -2.50
CA LYS A 112 4.46 -28.01 -3.43
C LYS A 112 5.51 -28.95 -4.02
N ILE A 113 6.03 -29.90 -3.20
CA ILE A 113 6.94 -30.94 -3.69
C ILE A 113 6.26 -31.80 -4.75
N ARG A 114 5.03 -32.25 -4.52
CA ARG A 114 4.30 -33.08 -5.49
C ARG A 114 4.00 -32.29 -6.76
N GLU A 115 3.53 -31.06 -6.66
CA GLU A 115 3.26 -30.18 -7.80
C GLU A 115 4.54 -29.89 -8.63
N ALA A 116 5.69 -29.82 -7.99
CA ALA A 116 6.97 -29.63 -8.67
C ALA A 116 7.46 -30.88 -9.40
N LEU A 117 7.12 -32.07 -8.90
CA LEU A 117 7.49 -33.37 -9.47
C LEU A 117 6.53 -33.89 -10.55
N ASP A 118 5.23 -33.50 -10.50
CA ASP A 118 4.17 -33.98 -11.43
C ASP A 118 4.21 -33.31 -12.81
N VAL A 119 5.06 -32.30 -13.04
CA VAL A 119 5.19 -31.66 -14.35
C VAL A 119 6.31 -32.32 -15.14
N PRO A 120 6.05 -32.91 -16.34
CA PRO A 120 7.09 -33.45 -17.21
C PRO A 120 8.11 -32.35 -17.56
N ALA A 121 9.40 -32.66 -17.53
CA ALA A 121 10.46 -31.80 -18.02
C ALA A 121 10.09 -31.36 -19.46
N ALA A 122 9.88 -30.08 -19.66
CA ALA A 122 9.51 -29.51 -20.95
C ALA A 122 10.70 -29.65 -21.89
N GLY A 123 10.66 -30.72 -22.74
CA GLY A 123 11.55 -30.88 -23.85
C GLY A 123 11.34 -29.78 -24.90
N SER A 124 12.46 -29.28 -25.34
CA SER A 124 12.68 -28.35 -26.43
C SER A 124 11.65 -28.38 -27.58
N GLU A 125 10.80 -27.36 -27.65
CA GLU A 125 10.30 -26.83 -28.91
C GLU A 125 10.31 -25.30 -28.84
N LYS A 126 11.23 -24.69 -29.57
CA LYS A 126 11.20 -23.25 -29.87
C LYS A 126 10.00 -22.99 -30.78
N PRO A 127 9.04 -22.15 -30.38
CA PRO A 127 8.12 -21.59 -31.37
C PRO A 127 8.83 -20.53 -32.19
N PRO A 128 8.49 -20.41 -33.49
CA PRO A 128 9.13 -19.48 -34.41
C PRO A 128 8.85 -18.03 -34.02
N VAL A 129 9.88 -17.20 -34.19
CA VAL A 129 9.83 -15.75 -33.96
C VAL A 129 8.88 -15.12 -34.99
N PRO A 130 7.78 -14.49 -34.63
CA PRO A 130 7.11 -13.51 -35.47
C PRO A 130 7.69 -12.13 -35.20
N ALA A 131 7.97 -11.43 -36.29
CA ALA A 131 8.45 -10.05 -36.34
C ALA A 131 7.52 -9.09 -35.54
N ALA A 132 8.18 -8.12 -34.94
CA ALA A 132 7.70 -6.87 -34.37
C ALA A 132 6.20 -6.57 -34.54
N SER A 133 5.44 -6.70 -33.46
CA SER A 133 4.24 -5.89 -33.25
C SER A 133 3.87 -5.81 -31.76
N ALA A 134 3.65 -4.60 -31.28
CA ALA A 134 2.94 -4.18 -30.07
C ALA A 134 3.52 -4.67 -28.74
N LYS A 135 4.09 -3.72 -28.01
CA LYS A 135 4.36 -3.78 -26.58
C LYS A 135 3.11 -4.32 -25.86
N LYS A 136 3.16 -5.60 -25.39
CA LYS A 136 2.23 -6.05 -24.36
C LYS A 136 2.37 -5.11 -23.16
N PRO A 137 1.27 -4.70 -22.51
CA PRO A 137 1.35 -3.93 -21.28
C PRO A 137 2.19 -4.75 -20.31
N ARG A 138 3.20 -4.11 -19.72
CA ARG A 138 3.91 -4.62 -18.53
C ARG A 138 2.80 -4.97 -17.54
N GLU A 139 2.67 -6.22 -17.12
CA GLU A 139 1.83 -6.58 -16.01
C GLU A 139 2.30 -5.71 -14.83
N GLU A 140 1.55 -4.67 -14.55
CA GLU A 140 1.74 -3.84 -13.38
C GLU A 140 1.54 -4.77 -12.18
N ARG A 141 2.60 -4.98 -11.42
CA ARG A 141 2.49 -5.66 -10.12
C ARG A 141 1.40 -4.95 -9.34
N PRO A 142 0.54 -5.68 -8.63
CA PRO A 142 -0.54 -5.05 -7.90
C PRO A 142 0.04 -3.95 -7.01
N ASN A 143 -0.45 -2.72 -7.19
CA ASN A 143 -0.06 -1.55 -6.40
C ASN A 143 -0.56 -1.66 -4.94
N TYR A 144 -0.88 -2.87 -4.49
CA TYR A 144 -1.46 -3.12 -3.17
C TYR A 144 -1.12 -4.51 -2.65
N ILE A 145 -1.26 -4.67 -1.34
CA ILE A 145 -1.13 -5.93 -0.64
C ILE A 145 -2.33 -6.12 0.29
N GLU A 146 -2.85 -7.33 0.35
CA GLU A 146 -3.94 -7.70 1.25
C GLU A 146 -3.37 -8.11 2.61
N GLY A 147 -3.96 -7.60 3.70
CA GLY A 147 -3.66 -8.03 5.05
C GLY A 147 -4.09 -9.49 5.27
N ARG A 148 -3.45 -10.16 6.23
CA ARG A 148 -3.67 -11.57 6.55
C ARG A 148 -4.36 -11.79 7.91
N SER A 149 -4.48 -10.73 8.71
CA SER A 149 -5.19 -10.79 10.00
C SER A 149 -6.66 -11.13 9.81
N ASP A 150 -7.30 -11.67 10.85
CA ASP A 150 -8.74 -12.00 10.82
C ASP A 150 -9.61 -10.79 10.45
N ALA A 151 -9.22 -9.60 10.90
CA ALA A 151 -9.93 -8.36 10.57
C ALA A 151 -9.83 -8.05 9.06
N ALA A 152 -8.64 -8.21 8.47
CA ALA A 152 -8.41 -8.03 7.03
C ALA A 152 -9.15 -9.11 6.22
N GLN A 153 -9.07 -10.38 6.63
CA GLN A 153 -9.76 -11.48 5.93
C GLN A 153 -11.26 -11.26 5.87
N ARG A 154 -11.90 -10.89 6.98
CA ARG A 154 -13.34 -10.55 7.02
C ARG A 154 -13.69 -9.40 6.08
N LEU A 155 -12.85 -8.36 6.03
CA LEU A 155 -13.05 -7.25 5.09
C LEU A 155 -13.07 -7.76 3.64
N TYR A 156 -12.08 -8.57 3.25
CA TYR A 156 -11.98 -9.09 1.88
C TYR A 156 -13.08 -10.11 1.55
N GLU A 157 -13.56 -10.89 2.52
CA GLU A 157 -14.75 -11.71 2.33
C GLU A 157 -15.99 -10.87 1.95
N TYR A 158 -16.22 -9.75 2.68
CA TYR A 158 -17.31 -8.83 2.34
C TYR A 158 -17.10 -8.15 0.99
N VAL A 159 -15.86 -7.79 0.64
CA VAL A 159 -15.52 -7.25 -0.68
C VAL A 159 -15.92 -8.24 -1.79
N ARG A 160 -15.49 -9.51 -1.67
CA ARG A 160 -15.81 -10.55 -2.66
C ARG A 160 -17.31 -10.83 -2.74
N LEU A 161 -18.04 -10.71 -1.63
CA LEU A 161 -19.49 -10.88 -1.59
C LEU A 161 -20.20 -9.75 -2.34
N VAL A 162 -19.80 -8.48 -2.12
CA VAL A 162 -20.50 -7.32 -2.69
C VAL A 162 -20.02 -6.97 -4.09
N ALA A 163 -18.78 -7.30 -4.46
CA ALA A 163 -18.19 -6.93 -5.75
C ALA A 163 -19.03 -7.35 -6.97
N PRO A 164 -19.55 -8.58 -7.09
CA PRO A 164 -20.33 -8.99 -8.26
C PRO A 164 -21.75 -8.38 -8.34
N THR A 165 -22.20 -7.65 -7.31
CA THR A 165 -23.51 -7.00 -7.26
C THR A 165 -23.47 -5.60 -7.88
N ASN A 166 -24.64 -4.99 -8.11
CA ASN A 166 -24.78 -3.57 -8.49
C ASN A 166 -25.15 -2.67 -7.31
N MET A 167 -25.09 -3.17 -6.08
CA MET A 167 -25.40 -2.42 -4.87
C MET A 167 -24.45 -1.23 -4.72
N SER A 168 -24.98 -0.12 -4.23
CA SER A 168 -24.19 1.00 -3.74
C SER A 168 -23.45 0.56 -2.46
N VAL A 169 -22.16 0.89 -2.36
CA VAL A 169 -21.33 0.51 -1.21
C VAL A 169 -20.85 1.75 -0.49
N LEU A 170 -21.14 1.82 0.82
CA LEU A 170 -20.57 2.85 1.70
C LEU A 170 -19.38 2.27 2.47
N VAL A 171 -18.18 2.77 2.19
CA VAL A 171 -16.93 2.39 2.87
C VAL A 171 -16.66 3.38 4.00
N THR A 172 -16.79 2.94 5.25
CA THR A 172 -16.56 3.77 6.44
C THR A 172 -15.26 3.39 7.14
N GLY A 173 -14.58 4.37 7.73
CA GLY A 173 -13.36 4.12 8.50
C GLY A 173 -12.46 5.33 8.63
N ALA A 174 -11.53 5.30 9.59
CA ALA A 174 -10.60 6.37 9.87
C ALA A 174 -9.78 6.79 8.64
N SER A 175 -9.22 7.99 8.68
CA SER A 175 -8.34 8.47 7.60
C SER A 175 -7.12 7.56 7.47
N GLY A 176 -6.68 7.33 6.23
CA GLY A 176 -5.47 6.54 5.95
C GLY A 176 -5.63 5.02 6.04
N THR A 177 -6.84 4.48 6.24
CA THR A 177 -7.10 3.02 6.31
C THR A 177 -7.12 2.32 4.95
N GLY A 178 -7.06 3.05 3.83
CA GLY A 178 -7.05 2.47 2.48
C GLY A 178 -8.43 2.32 1.84
N LYS A 179 -9.41 3.19 2.16
CA LYS A 179 -10.77 3.18 1.60
C LYS A 179 -10.80 3.18 0.08
N GLU A 180 -9.99 4.05 -0.56
CA GLU A 180 -9.89 4.12 -2.02
C GLU A 180 -9.40 2.80 -2.62
N HIS A 181 -8.41 2.17 -1.97
CA HIS A 181 -7.89 0.88 -2.41
C HIS A 181 -8.98 -0.20 -2.42
N VAL A 182 -9.79 -0.28 -1.34
CA VAL A 182 -10.92 -1.21 -1.26
C VAL A 182 -11.97 -0.90 -2.32
N ALA A 183 -12.25 0.38 -2.62
CA ALA A 183 -13.15 0.76 -3.70
C ALA A 183 -12.65 0.30 -5.08
N GLN A 184 -11.34 0.44 -5.36
CA GLN A 184 -10.71 -0.08 -6.58
C GLN A 184 -10.76 -1.61 -6.65
N LEU A 185 -10.60 -2.31 -5.51
CA LEU A 185 -10.71 -3.77 -5.45
C LEU A 185 -12.14 -4.23 -5.76
N ILE A 186 -13.16 -3.59 -5.15
CA ILE A 186 -14.58 -3.86 -5.44
C ILE A 186 -14.86 -3.68 -6.94
N HIS A 187 -14.33 -2.63 -7.57
CA HIS A 187 -14.50 -2.41 -9.01
C HIS A 187 -13.84 -3.52 -9.83
N ARG A 188 -12.58 -3.89 -9.53
CA ARG A 188 -11.83 -4.93 -10.27
C ARG A 188 -12.45 -6.30 -10.18
N GLU A 189 -13.06 -6.65 -9.05
CA GLU A 189 -13.76 -7.93 -8.86
C GLU A 189 -15.24 -7.88 -9.28
N SER A 190 -15.70 -6.74 -9.81
CA SER A 190 -17.09 -6.56 -10.25
C SER A 190 -17.30 -7.00 -11.70
N ARG A 191 -18.57 -7.07 -12.09
CA ARG A 191 -18.96 -7.25 -13.51
C ARG A 191 -18.58 -6.07 -14.41
N ARG A 192 -18.10 -4.95 -13.80
CA ARG A 192 -17.67 -3.72 -14.49
C ARG A 192 -16.14 -3.55 -14.49
N ALA A 193 -15.36 -4.59 -14.19
CA ALA A 193 -13.90 -4.55 -14.05
C ALA A 193 -13.16 -3.92 -15.27
N GLY A 194 -13.67 -4.13 -16.48
CA GLY A 194 -13.10 -3.53 -17.71
C GLY A 194 -13.70 -2.19 -18.13
N LYS A 195 -14.52 -1.57 -17.27
CA LYS A 195 -15.20 -0.31 -17.51
C LYS A 195 -14.52 0.84 -16.77
N PRO A 196 -14.87 2.11 -17.05
CA PRO A 196 -14.27 3.25 -16.35
C PRO A 196 -14.45 3.17 -14.82
N PHE A 197 -13.39 3.49 -14.09
CA PHE A 197 -13.41 3.79 -12.66
C PHE A 197 -13.04 5.26 -12.49
N VAL A 198 -14.01 6.07 -12.08
CA VAL A 198 -13.83 7.51 -11.89
C VAL A 198 -13.89 7.82 -10.40
N ALA A 199 -12.80 8.33 -9.84
CA ALA A 199 -12.69 8.74 -8.45
C ALA A 199 -12.82 10.26 -8.33
N VAL A 200 -13.62 10.72 -7.37
CA VAL A 200 -13.79 12.13 -7.02
C VAL A 200 -13.59 12.29 -5.51
N ASP A 201 -12.64 13.11 -5.13
CA ASP A 201 -12.45 13.54 -3.75
C ASP A 201 -13.35 14.74 -3.47
N CYS A 202 -14.44 14.53 -2.73
CA CYS A 202 -15.43 15.56 -2.40
C CYS A 202 -14.84 16.65 -1.49
N GLY A 203 -13.79 16.36 -0.73
CA GLY A 203 -13.11 17.33 0.12
C GLY A 203 -12.17 18.27 -0.66
N ALA A 204 -11.60 17.79 -1.76
CA ALA A 204 -10.68 18.56 -2.60
C ALA A 204 -11.42 19.46 -3.62
N VAL A 205 -12.68 19.18 -3.94
CA VAL A 205 -13.45 19.96 -4.91
C VAL A 205 -13.96 21.26 -4.28
N PRO A 206 -13.62 22.46 -4.82
CA PRO A 206 -14.20 23.73 -4.37
C PRO A 206 -15.74 23.70 -4.48
N ARG A 207 -16.42 24.21 -3.45
CA ARG A 207 -17.89 24.16 -3.35
C ARG A 207 -18.60 24.73 -4.58
N GLU A 208 -18.07 25.84 -5.12
CA GLU A 208 -18.63 26.54 -6.28
C GLU A 208 -18.49 25.73 -7.58
N LEU A 209 -17.52 24.82 -7.64
CA LEU A 209 -17.25 24.00 -8.81
C LEU A 209 -17.82 22.58 -8.69
N ALA A 210 -18.32 22.20 -7.53
CA ALA A 210 -18.78 20.82 -7.26
C ALA A 210 -19.82 20.35 -8.29
N ALA A 211 -20.84 21.14 -8.57
CA ALA A 211 -21.87 20.78 -9.57
C ALA A 211 -21.25 20.58 -10.97
N SER A 212 -20.28 21.41 -11.35
CA SER A 212 -19.57 21.29 -12.63
C SER A 212 -18.66 20.05 -12.69
N GLU A 213 -17.97 19.71 -11.59
CA GLU A 213 -17.14 18.52 -11.53
C GLU A 213 -17.97 17.22 -11.59
N PHE A 214 -19.10 17.18 -10.90
CA PHE A 214 -19.97 16.00 -10.89
C PHE A 214 -20.78 15.85 -12.17
N PHE A 215 -21.46 16.91 -12.63
CA PHE A 215 -22.48 16.82 -13.67
C PHE A 215 -22.04 17.42 -15.01
N GLY A 216 -20.88 18.09 -15.04
CA GLY A 216 -20.42 18.82 -16.23
C GLY A 216 -21.07 20.20 -16.40
N HIS A 217 -20.64 20.95 -17.39
CA HIS A 217 -21.23 22.22 -17.74
C HIS A 217 -21.17 22.51 -19.24
N VAL A 218 -22.06 23.37 -19.71
CA VAL A 218 -22.00 23.91 -21.07
C VAL A 218 -21.28 25.25 -21.08
N LYS A 219 -20.64 25.58 -22.20
CA LYS A 219 -19.95 26.87 -22.40
C LYS A 219 -20.84 28.04 -22.04
N GLY A 220 -20.32 28.99 -21.27
CA GLY A 220 -20.99 30.21 -20.86
C GLY A 220 -21.98 30.08 -19.69
N SER A 221 -22.04 28.91 -19.02
CA SER A 221 -22.96 28.67 -17.90
C SER A 221 -22.59 29.44 -16.62
N PHE A 222 -21.36 29.86 -16.45
CA PHE A 222 -20.90 30.71 -15.36
C PHE A 222 -19.60 31.46 -15.78
N THR A 223 -19.18 32.44 -14.98
CA THR A 223 -17.97 33.22 -15.22
C THR A 223 -16.74 32.27 -15.10
N GLY A 224 -16.09 32.00 -16.25
CA GLY A 224 -14.99 31.02 -16.35
C GLY A 224 -15.32 29.74 -17.12
N ALA A 225 -16.57 29.51 -17.52
CA ALA A 225 -16.97 28.42 -18.40
C ALA A 225 -16.60 28.68 -19.87
N VAL A 226 -15.30 28.56 -20.20
CA VAL A 226 -14.76 28.86 -21.53
C VAL A 226 -15.13 27.82 -22.58
N GLY A 227 -15.36 26.58 -22.17
CA GLY A 227 -15.76 25.43 -23.02
C GLY A 227 -16.77 24.54 -22.35
N ASP A 228 -17.24 23.48 -23.05
CA ASP A 228 -18.03 22.43 -22.46
C ASP A 228 -17.13 21.52 -21.60
N LYS A 229 -17.63 21.00 -20.48
CA LYS A 229 -16.92 20.05 -19.62
C LYS A 229 -17.78 18.83 -19.34
N THR A 230 -17.24 17.65 -19.59
CA THR A 230 -17.82 16.37 -19.19
C THR A 230 -17.65 16.18 -17.68
N GLY A 231 -18.74 15.87 -16.97
CA GLY A 231 -18.73 15.61 -15.54
C GLY A 231 -18.36 14.18 -15.18
N ALA A 232 -18.06 13.95 -13.88
CA ALA A 232 -17.67 12.64 -13.37
C ALA A 232 -18.73 11.55 -13.61
N PHE A 233 -20.03 11.88 -13.52
CA PHE A 233 -21.11 10.94 -13.79
C PHE A 233 -21.12 10.44 -15.25
N GLU A 234 -20.91 11.33 -16.18
CA GLU A 234 -20.85 10.99 -17.61
C GLU A 234 -19.58 10.22 -17.93
N ALA A 235 -18.44 10.62 -17.35
CA ALA A 235 -17.16 9.92 -17.49
C ALA A 235 -17.20 8.49 -16.91
N ALA A 236 -17.97 8.27 -15.84
CA ALA A 236 -18.14 6.96 -15.20
C ALA A 236 -19.22 6.08 -15.88
N ASN A 237 -19.87 6.56 -16.94
CA ASN A 237 -20.99 5.85 -17.54
C ASN A 237 -20.63 4.44 -18.00
N GLY A 238 -21.44 3.45 -17.63
CA GLY A 238 -21.20 2.02 -17.83
C GLY A 238 -20.23 1.41 -16.81
N GLY A 239 -19.58 2.22 -15.96
CA GLY A 239 -18.54 1.84 -15.02
C GLY A 239 -18.90 2.07 -13.56
N THR A 240 -17.93 2.55 -12.79
CA THR A 240 -18.04 2.81 -11.34
C THR A 240 -17.63 4.24 -11.02
N LEU A 241 -18.48 4.95 -10.28
CA LEU A 241 -18.17 6.25 -9.69
C LEU A 241 -17.79 6.03 -8.21
N PHE A 242 -16.60 6.45 -7.84
CA PHE A 242 -16.13 6.46 -6.46
C PHE A 242 -16.11 7.88 -5.91
N LEU A 243 -16.82 8.10 -4.79
CA LEU A 243 -16.88 9.39 -4.10
C LEU A 243 -16.16 9.24 -2.76
N ASP A 244 -14.96 9.83 -2.64
CA ASP A 244 -14.26 9.88 -1.35
C ASP A 244 -14.71 11.10 -0.55
N GLU A 245 -14.69 10.98 0.78
CA GLU A 245 -15.09 12.01 1.73
C GLU A 245 -16.49 12.59 1.45
N VAL A 246 -17.47 11.72 1.18
CA VAL A 246 -18.84 12.11 0.79
C VAL A 246 -19.54 13.01 1.82
N GLY A 247 -19.13 13.00 3.09
CA GLY A 247 -19.61 13.89 4.14
C GLY A 247 -19.36 15.37 3.87
N ASN A 248 -18.35 15.70 3.05
CA ASN A 248 -17.98 17.09 2.71
C ASN A 248 -18.86 17.73 1.62
N LEU A 249 -19.80 16.99 1.04
CA LEU A 249 -20.71 17.51 0.00
C LEU A 249 -21.59 18.63 0.54
N THR A 250 -21.74 19.72 -0.26
CA THR A 250 -22.70 20.76 0.06
C THR A 250 -24.13 20.24 -0.05
N TYR A 251 -25.08 20.86 0.66
CA TYR A 251 -26.47 20.45 0.65
C TYR A 251 -27.07 20.43 -0.77
N GLU A 252 -26.73 21.43 -1.60
CA GLU A 252 -27.15 21.52 -2.99
C GLU A 252 -26.63 20.36 -3.83
N THR A 253 -25.35 20.00 -3.64
CA THR A 253 -24.75 18.88 -4.35
C THR A 253 -25.37 17.55 -3.90
N GLN A 254 -25.69 17.39 -2.61
CA GLN A 254 -26.41 16.21 -2.11
C GLN A 254 -27.78 16.03 -2.78
N VAL A 255 -28.54 17.12 -2.99
CA VAL A 255 -29.84 17.09 -3.69
C VAL A 255 -29.67 16.64 -5.14
N GLN A 256 -28.67 17.19 -5.85
CA GLN A 256 -28.44 16.85 -7.26
C GLN A 256 -27.91 15.40 -7.38
N LEU A 257 -27.05 14.97 -6.47
CA LEU A 257 -26.53 13.60 -6.40
C LEU A 257 -27.68 12.60 -6.20
N LEU A 258 -28.58 12.86 -5.25
CA LEU A 258 -29.74 12.02 -5.01
C LEU A 258 -30.61 11.86 -6.26
N ARG A 259 -30.92 12.98 -6.95
CA ARG A 259 -31.70 12.95 -8.20
C ARG A 259 -31.00 12.12 -9.28
N ALA A 260 -29.70 12.33 -9.49
CA ALA A 260 -28.92 11.57 -10.47
C ALA A 260 -28.94 10.05 -10.20
N LEU A 261 -28.88 9.64 -8.91
CA LEU A 261 -28.94 8.23 -8.50
C LEU A 261 -30.33 7.61 -8.62
N GLN A 262 -31.40 8.40 -8.44
CA GLN A 262 -32.80 7.94 -8.52
C GLN A 262 -33.28 7.87 -9.97
N GLU A 263 -33.05 8.95 -10.74
CA GLU A 263 -33.56 9.10 -12.09
C GLU A 263 -32.64 8.47 -13.15
N ARG A 264 -31.39 8.11 -12.77
CA ARG A 264 -30.33 7.64 -13.67
C ARG A 264 -30.08 8.58 -14.84
N ARG A 265 -30.20 9.86 -14.59
CA ARG A 265 -29.98 10.94 -15.54
C ARG A 265 -29.31 12.10 -14.85
N ILE A 266 -28.47 12.81 -15.60
CA ILE A 266 -27.84 14.05 -15.17
C ILE A 266 -28.21 15.19 -16.14
N ARG A 267 -28.07 16.43 -15.62
CA ARG A 267 -28.17 17.63 -16.44
C ARG A 267 -26.95 18.49 -16.19
N PRO A 268 -26.12 18.76 -17.22
CA PRO A 268 -25.01 19.69 -17.13
C PRO A 268 -25.44 21.08 -16.66
N VAL A 269 -24.57 21.76 -15.91
CA VAL A 269 -24.80 23.12 -15.44
C VAL A 269 -25.00 24.06 -16.65
N GLY A 270 -26.10 24.83 -16.66
CA GLY A 270 -26.47 25.69 -17.78
C GLY A 270 -27.08 24.96 -18.99
N GLY A 271 -27.05 23.62 -19.00
CA GLY A 271 -27.67 22.82 -20.07
C GLY A 271 -29.13 22.49 -19.83
N SER A 272 -29.91 22.27 -20.92
CA SER A 272 -31.28 21.81 -20.87
C SER A 272 -31.45 20.31 -21.16
N ARG A 273 -30.42 19.67 -21.73
CA ARG A 273 -30.45 18.27 -22.14
C ARG A 273 -30.18 17.34 -20.94
N GLU A 274 -31.04 16.35 -20.77
CA GLU A 274 -30.80 15.24 -19.84
C GLU A 274 -29.96 14.15 -20.51
N ILE A 275 -28.94 13.67 -19.80
CA ILE A 275 -28.03 12.62 -20.24
C ILE A 275 -28.29 11.39 -19.37
N PRO A 276 -28.68 10.23 -19.95
CA PRO A 276 -28.84 9.00 -19.20
C PRO A 276 -27.47 8.48 -18.75
N VAL A 277 -27.37 8.00 -17.50
CA VAL A 277 -26.15 7.44 -16.92
C VAL A 277 -26.43 6.13 -16.22
N ASP A 278 -25.61 5.12 -16.50
CA ASP A 278 -25.61 3.85 -15.79
C ASP A 278 -24.30 3.70 -15.03
N ILE A 279 -24.32 4.01 -13.76
CA ILE A 279 -23.14 3.92 -12.89
C ILE A 279 -23.40 2.97 -11.73
N ARG A 280 -22.33 2.32 -11.24
CA ARG A 280 -22.26 1.75 -9.90
C ARG A 280 -21.63 2.77 -8.97
N LEU A 281 -22.26 3.04 -7.82
CA LEU A 281 -21.73 3.97 -6.84
C LEU A 281 -20.97 3.23 -5.74
N ILE A 282 -19.78 3.74 -5.41
CA ILE A 282 -19.04 3.44 -4.17
C ILE A 282 -18.78 4.78 -3.51
N ALA A 283 -19.18 4.95 -2.26
CA ALA A 283 -18.94 6.14 -1.47
C ALA A 283 -18.02 5.82 -0.28
N ALA A 284 -17.17 6.75 0.11
CA ALA A 284 -16.32 6.59 1.28
C ALA A 284 -16.42 7.82 2.21
N THR A 285 -16.26 7.58 3.51
CA THR A 285 -16.24 8.64 4.51
C THR A 285 -15.46 8.23 5.75
N ASN A 286 -14.87 9.18 6.43
CA ASN A 286 -14.34 9.06 7.77
C ASN A 286 -15.25 9.68 8.84
N GLU A 287 -16.34 10.34 8.43
CA GLU A 287 -17.31 10.96 9.31
C GLU A 287 -18.44 10.01 9.70
N ASP A 288 -19.05 10.26 10.86
CA ASP A 288 -20.31 9.66 11.27
C ASP A 288 -21.46 10.38 10.55
N LEU A 289 -21.96 9.78 9.47
CA LEU A 289 -23.06 10.36 8.67
C LEU A 289 -24.39 10.38 9.43
N GLU A 290 -24.61 9.47 10.39
CA GLU A 290 -25.84 9.49 11.21
C GLU A 290 -25.84 10.70 12.15
N ALA A 291 -24.70 10.99 12.76
CA ALA A 291 -24.51 12.22 13.52
C ALA A 291 -24.59 13.47 12.62
N ALA A 292 -24.10 13.42 11.38
CA ALA A 292 -24.24 14.51 10.39
C ALA A 292 -25.71 14.74 10.01
N ILE A 293 -26.51 13.68 9.85
CA ILE A 293 -27.95 13.75 9.60
C ILE A 293 -28.66 14.44 10.79
N ALA A 294 -28.35 14.04 12.01
CA ALA A 294 -28.93 14.64 13.20
C ALA A 294 -28.65 16.14 13.33
N ARG A 295 -27.52 16.60 12.81
CA ARG A 295 -27.14 18.05 12.76
C ARG A 295 -27.67 18.78 11.53
N GLY A 296 -28.37 18.09 10.61
CA GLY A 296 -28.87 18.67 9.35
C GLY A 296 -27.77 18.95 8.32
N ALA A 297 -26.56 18.44 8.52
CA ALA A 297 -25.42 18.60 7.58
C ALA A 297 -25.47 17.58 6.43
N PHE A 298 -26.12 16.44 6.62
CA PHE A 298 -26.28 15.41 5.61
C PHE A 298 -27.75 14.99 5.49
N ARG A 299 -28.19 14.64 4.28
CA ARG A 299 -29.59 14.26 4.02
C ARG A 299 -29.80 12.78 4.31
N ALA A 300 -30.86 12.46 5.04
CA ALA A 300 -31.22 11.08 5.36
C ALA A 300 -31.60 10.26 4.11
N ASP A 301 -32.31 10.88 3.13
CA ASP A 301 -32.70 10.20 1.90
C ASP A 301 -31.50 9.84 1.02
N LEU A 302 -30.49 10.69 0.93
CA LEU A 302 -29.22 10.38 0.25
C LEU A 302 -28.46 9.27 0.99
N TYR A 303 -28.37 9.35 2.33
CA TYR A 303 -27.72 8.31 3.13
C TYR A 303 -28.30 6.92 2.83
N HIS A 304 -29.62 6.76 2.86
CA HIS A 304 -30.26 5.48 2.53
C HIS A 304 -30.01 5.02 1.09
N ARG A 305 -29.80 5.94 0.17
CA ARG A 305 -29.51 5.60 -1.23
C ARG A 305 -28.08 5.15 -1.47
N ILE A 306 -27.10 5.72 -0.74
CA ILE A 306 -25.68 5.35 -0.88
C ILE A 306 -25.28 4.20 0.04
N ASN A 307 -26.03 3.96 1.10
CA ASN A 307 -25.76 2.93 2.11
C ASN A 307 -26.66 1.69 1.92
N GLU A 308 -26.61 1.07 0.73
CA GLU A 308 -27.26 -0.24 0.50
C GLU A 308 -26.41 -1.37 1.11
N PHE A 309 -25.08 -1.20 1.17
CA PHE A 309 -24.15 -2.10 1.84
C PHE A 309 -23.04 -1.31 2.51
N THR A 310 -22.81 -1.53 3.82
CA THR A 310 -21.73 -0.87 4.57
C THR A 310 -20.51 -1.77 4.70
N LEU A 311 -19.35 -1.25 4.31
CA LEU A 311 -18.04 -1.84 4.55
C LEU A 311 -17.29 -1.02 5.59
N ARG A 312 -16.92 -1.61 6.73
CA ARG A 312 -16.13 -0.94 7.76
C ARG A 312 -14.67 -1.31 7.62
N MET A 313 -13.84 -0.29 7.40
CA MET A 313 -12.39 -0.46 7.33
C MET A 313 -11.81 -0.66 8.73
N PRO A 314 -11.06 -1.73 8.99
CA PRO A 314 -10.34 -1.88 10.25
C PRO A 314 -9.19 -0.87 10.33
N GLU A 315 -8.93 -0.37 11.53
CA GLU A 315 -7.74 0.44 11.81
C GLU A 315 -6.49 -0.45 11.88
N LEU A 316 -5.33 0.11 11.58
CA LEU A 316 -4.07 -0.64 11.56
C LEU A 316 -3.73 -1.27 12.92
N ARG A 317 -4.11 -0.60 14.03
CA ARG A 317 -3.97 -1.15 15.40
C ARG A 317 -4.78 -2.43 15.65
N GLN A 318 -5.84 -2.67 14.87
CA GLN A 318 -6.65 -3.89 14.91
C GLN A 318 -6.05 -5.00 14.03
N MET A 319 -5.04 -4.68 13.21
CA MET A 319 -4.35 -5.58 12.29
C MET A 319 -2.85 -5.65 12.61
N ARG A 320 -2.47 -5.69 13.91
CA ARG A 320 -1.05 -5.64 14.33
C ARG A 320 -0.16 -6.68 13.65
N GLY A 321 -0.69 -7.88 13.38
CA GLY A 321 0.01 -8.93 12.65
C GLY A 321 0.37 -8.59 11.20
N ASP A 322 -0.31 -7.59 10.62
CA ASP A 322 -0.10 -7.18 9.23
C ASP A 322 0.83 -5.95 9.11
N ILE A 323 1.20 -5.30 10.23
CA ILE A 323 2.01 -4.07 10.19
C ILE A 323 3.32 -4.29 9.43
N MET A 324 4.04 -5.36 9.75
CA MET A 324 5.31 -5.65 9.06
C MET A 324 5.10 -6.01 7.59
N LEU A 325 4.02 -6.71 7.26
CA LEU A 325 3.65 -7.01 5.88
C LEU A 325 3.44 -5.72 5.05
N PHE A 326 2.74 -4.73 5.63
CA PHE A 326 2.55 -3.43 5.00
C PHE A 326 3.83 -2.60 4.98
N ALA A 327 4.65 -2.65 6.06
CA ALA A 327 5.92 -1.94 6.13
C ALA A 327 6.89 -2.42 5.05
N ASP A 328 7.03 -3.73 4.85
CA ASP A 328 7.86 -4.32 3.79
C ASP A 328 7.36 -3.92 2.39
N PHE A 329 6.04 -3.93 2.17
CA PHE A 329 5.46 -3.48 0.91
C PHE A 329 5.77 -2.01 0.62
N PHE A 330 5.68 -1.13 1.63
CA PHE A 330 6.01 0.28 1.47
C PHE A 330 7.52 0.51 1.33
N LEU A 331 8.36 -0.30 1.97
CA LEU A 331 9.81 -0.27 1.78
C LEU A 331 10.20 -0.61 0.34
N ASP A 332 9.55 -1.60 -0.27
CA ASP A 332 9.76 -1.91 -1.68
C ASP A 332 9.38 -0.77 -2.60
N ALA A 333 8.28 -0.09 -2.31
CA ALA A 333 7.85 1.07 -3.05
C ALA A 333 8.85 2.22 -2.87
N ALA A 334 9.30 2.48 -1.64
CA ALA A 334 10.28 3.51 -1.30
C ALA A 334 11.65 3.25 -1.96
N ASN A 335 12.14 2.01 -1.94
CA ASN A 335 13.38 1.63 -2.62
C ASN A 335 13.35 1.93 -4.12
N ARG A 336 12.21 1.70 -4.77
CA ARG A 336 12.05 1.99 -6.21
C ARG A 336 11.96 3.49 -6.51
N GLU A 337 11.26 4.24 -5.64
CA GLU A 337 11.06 5.67 -5.81
C GLU A 337 12.34 6.46 -5.53
N LEU A 338 13.11 6.05 -4.51
CA LEU A 338 14.32 6.72 -4.05
C LEU A 338 15.62 6.13 -4.66
N ASP A 339 15.51 5.13 -5.54
CA ASP A 339 16.65 4.37 -6.12
C ASP A 339 17.62 3.85 -5.04
N LYS A 340 17.05 3.37 -3.91
CA LYS A 340 17.78 2.77 -2.79
C LYS A 340 17.66 1.23 -2.80
N ARG A 341 18.49 0.57 -1.98
CA ARG A 341 18.54 -0.90 -1.86
C ARG A 341 18.53 -1.32 -0.40
N ILE A 342 17.64 -0.76 0.38
CA ILE A 342 17.45 -1.14 1.78
C ILE A 342 16.83 -2.53 1.81
N VAL A 343 17.45 -3.43 2.58
CA VAL A 343 17.06 -4.86 2.64
C VAL A 343 15.83 -5.07 3.53
N GLY A 344 15.70 -4.28 4.60
CA GLY A 344 14.61 -4.44 5.57
C GLY A 344 14.78 -3.54 6.79
N PHE A 345 14.19 -3.98 7.89
CA PHE A 345 14.26 -3.32 9.20
C PHE A 345 15.12 -4.15 10.14
N ASP A 346 15.91 -3.51 11.01
CA ASP A 346 16.57 -4.24 12.10
C ASP A 346 15.53 -4.71 13.14
N ALA A 347 15.94 -5.59 14.05
CA ALA A 347 15.03 -6.18 15.04
C ALA A 347 14.38 -5.12 15.96
N ALA A 348 15.10 -4.05 16.28
CA ALA A 348 14.61 -2.97 17.14
C ALA A 348 13.61 -2.09 16.40
N ALA A 349 13.89 -1.72 15.15
CA ALA A 349 12.98 -0.96 14.30
C ALA A 349 11.70 -1.75 14.01
N ALA A 350 11.81 -3.05 13.69
CA ALA A 350 10.65 -3.92 13.47
C ALA A 350 9.76 -4.01 14.73
N ALA A 351 10.36 -4.14 15.92
CA ALA A 351 9.62 -4.15 17.17
C ALA A 351 8.92 -2.81 17.44
N ALA A 352 9.57 -1.68 17.18
CA ALA A 352 8.99 -0.35 17.32
C ALA A 352 7.81 -0.14 16.38
N LEU A 353 7.95 -0.51 15.09
CA LEU A 353 6.86 -0.45 14.10
C LEU A 353 5.65 -1.28 14.52
N ALA A 354 5.87 -2.52 15.01
CA ALA A 354 4.80 -3.42 15.43
C ALA A 354 4.10 -2.96 16.72
N ALA A 355 4.80 -2.26 17.62
CA ALA A 355 4.26 -1.78 18.89
C ALA A 355 3.45 -0.50 18.78
N TYR A 356 3.73 0.35 17.79
CA TYR A 356 3.07 1.65 17.63
C TYR A 356 1.62 1.51 17.18
N ASP A 357 0.74 2.42 17.62
CA ASP A 357 -0.71 2.33 17.39
C ASP A 357 -1.17 2.87 16.02
N TRP A 358 -0.32 3.59 15.32
CA TRP A 358 -0.56 4.13 13.98
C TRP A 358 -1.88 4.91 13.86
N PRO A 359 -2.06 6.04 14.56
CA PRO A 359 -3.29 6.83 14.49
C PRO A 359 -3.62 7.32 13.07
N GLY A 360 -2.61 7.55 12.22
CA GLY A 360 -2.78 7.86 10.80
C GLY A 360 -2.81 6.63 9.89
N ASN A 361 -2.93 5.42 10.46
CA ASN A 361 -3.08 4.15 9.76
C ASN A 361 -2.01 3.91 8.67
N LEU A 362 -2.39 3.31 7.54
CA LEU A 362 -1.48 2.98 6.43
C LEU A 362 -0.82 4.21 5.81
N ARG A 363 -1.49 5.38 5.83
CA ARG A 363 -0.91 6.62 5.31
C ARG A 363 0.28 7.07 6.17
N GLN A 364 0.17 6.99 7.49
CA GLN A 364 1.26 7.32 8.40
C GLN A 364 2.39 6.29 8.30
N LEU A 365 2.07 4.99 8.27
CA LEU A 365 3.06 3.93 8.09
C LEU A 365 3.84 4.10 6.79
N LYS A 366 3.16 4.34 5.67
CA LYS A 366 3.81 4.61 4.38
C LYS A 366 4.78 5.78 4.46
N ASN A 367 4.35 6.90 5.04
CA ASN A 367 5.19 8.10 5.16
C ASN A 367 6.40 7.86 6.08
N ALA A 368 6.20 7.15 7.20
CA ALA A 368 7.28 6.80 8.12
C ALA A 368 8.33 5.90 7.46
N VAL A 369 7.90 4.87 6.71
CA VAL A 369 8.80 3.98 5.98
C VAL A 369 9.52 4.72 4.84
N MET A 370 8.84 5.58 4.09
CA MET A 370 9.43 6.40 3.03
C MET A 370 10.53 7.31 3.59
N SER A 371 10.23 8.02 4.69
CA SER A 371 11.20 8.89 5.38
C SER A 371 12.39 8.11 5.93
N ALA A 372 12.12 6.99 6.61
CA ALA A 372 13.18 6.13 7.13
C ALA A 372 14.07 5.55 6.03
N THR A 373 13.49 5.16 4.90
CA THR A 373 14.24 4.70 3.72
C THR A 373 15.14 5.80 3.18
N LEU A 374 14.67 7.05 3.14
CA LEU A 374 15.47 8.19 2.70
C LEU A 374 16.67 8.44 3.62
N LEU A 375 16.46 8.37 4.95
CA LEU A 375 17.47 8.65 5.97
C LEU A 375 18.47 7.52 6.18
N ALA A 376 18.07 6.27 5.94
CA ALA A 376 18.92 5.11 6.16
C ALA A 376 20.24 5.20 5.38
N ALA A 377 21.35 5.08 6.13
CA ALA A 377 22.71 5.09 5.58
C ALA A 377 23.27 3.67 5.35
N GLY A 378 22.66 2.64 5.96
CA GLY A 378 23.05 1.25 5.87
C GLY A 378 22.12 0.41 5.02
N GLU A 379 22.28 -0.91 5.09
CA GLU A 379 21.41 -1.88 4.39
C GLU A 379 20.07 -2.11 5.11
N TYR A 380 19.96 -1.74 6.38
CA TYR A 380 18.76 -1.90 7.20
C TYR A 380 18.32 -0.57 7.78
N ILE A 381 17.01 -0.36 7.87
CA ILE A 381 16.39 0.72 8.64
C ILE A 381 16.54 0.38 10.12
N THR A 382 17.07 1.34 10.89
CA THR A 382 17.24 1.26 12.34
C THR A 382 16.25 2.18 13.06
N CYS A 383 16.14 2.05 14.40
CA CYS A 383 15.33 2.97 15.19
C CYS A 383 15.72 4.45 15.04
N ARG A 384 16.97 4.76 14.65
CA ARG A 384 17.44 6.13 14.44
C ARG A 384 16.87 6.76 13.17
N ASP A 385 16.51 5.93 12.20
CA ASP A 385 15.96 6.35 10.91
C ASP A 385 14.45 6.53 10.98
N LEU A 386 13.78 5.92 12.00
CA LEU A 386 12.34 6.03 12.21
C LEU A 386 11.98 7.35 12.91
N PRO A 387 10.77 7.88 12.68
CA PRO A 387 10.26 9.04 13.41
C PRO A 387 10.27 8.80 14.93
N ALA A 388 10.64 9.81 15.71
CA ALA A 388 10.77 9.74 17.18
C ALA A 388 9.46 9.28 17.86
N GLU A 389 8.31 9.65 17.31
CA GLU A 389 7.00 9.22 17.79
C GLU A 389 6.80 7.69 17.73
N VAL A 390 7.39 7.02 16.76
CA VAL A 390 7.30 5.56 16.58
C VAL A 390 8.22 4.84 17.55
N THR A 391 9.39 5.41 17.85
CA THR A 391 10.41 4.78 18.70
C THR A 391 10.20 5.03 20.18
N GLY A 392 9.20 5.85 20.58
CA GLY A 392 8.97 6.22 21.98
C GLY A 392 10.09 7.05 22.59
N GLY A 393 11.03 7.55 21.79
CA GLY A 393 12.01 8.53 22.21
C GLY A 393 11.29 9.80 22.67
N PRO A 394 11.89 10.60 23.60
CA PRO A 394 11.39 11.93 23.84
C PRO A 394 11.33 12.62 22.49
N ALA A 395 10.13 13.07 22.08
CA ALA A 395 10.01 13.92 20.93
C ALA A 395 10.98 15.08 21.15
N GLU A 396 12.13 15.11 20.45
CA GLU A 396 12.79 16.38 20.25
C GLU A 396 11.68 17.22 19.65
N PRO A 397 11.30 18.34 20.29
CA PRO A 397 10.33 19.22 19.68
C PRO A 397 10.91 19.55 18.32
N ALA A 398 10.34 18.94 17.26
CA ALA A 398 10.57 19.43 15.92
C ALA A 398 10.38 20.94 16.07
N GLU A 399 11.41 21.72 15.77
CA GLU A 399 11.29 23.17 15.73
C GLU A 399 10.21 23.48 14.69
N ALA A 400 8.94 23.37 15.14
CA ALA A 400 7.81 23.85 14.36
C ALA A 400 8.15 25.32 14.05
N PRO A 401 8.07 25.76 12.80
CA PRO A 401 8.24 27.15 12.49
C PRO A 401 7.26 27.91 13.39
N LEU A 402 7.80 28.71 14.29
CA LEU A 402 7.06 29.47 15.31
C LEU A 402 6.00 30.30 14.58
N SER A 403 4.74 29.82 14.56
CA SER A 403 3.68 30.53 13.88
C SER A 403 3.09 31.58 14.81
N LEU A 404 3.32 32.83 14.49
CA LEU A 404 2.89 34.03 15.21
C LEU A 404 1.36 34.28 15.04
N ARG A 405 0.52 33.34 15.45
CA ARG A 405 -0.96 33.45 15.28
C ARG A 405 -1.75 33.77 16.55
N ASP A 406 -1.07 33.75 17.73
CA ASP A 406 -1.73 34.05 19.01
C ASP A 406 -0.99 35.21 19.72
N PRO A 407 -1.62 36.40 19.87
CA PRO A 407 -0.95 37.58 20.43
C PRO A 407 -0.36 37.38 21.84
N ALA A 408 -0.97 36.53 22.66
CA ALA A 408 -0.47 36.26 24.03
C ALA A 408 0.80 35.38 24.02
N SER A 409 0.98 34.55 23.00
CA SER A 409 2.13 33.68 22.83
C SER A 409 3.25 34.35 22.00
N GLU A 410 2.92 35.35 21.19
CA GLU A 410 3.82 36.02 20.27
C GLU A 410 4.93 36.81 20.99
N GLU A 411 4.57 37.54 22.02
CA GLU A 411 5.53 38.30 22.84
C GLU A 411 6.56 37.37 23.50
N GLU A 412 6.09 36.25 24.05
CA GLU A 412 6.96 35.28 24.72
C GLU A 412 7.89 34.58 23.75
N GLN A 413 7.42 34.29 22.54
CA GLN A 413 8.21 33.72 21.45
C GLN A 413 9.30 34.67 20.96
N ILE A 414 9.00 35.97 20.83
CA ILE A 414 9.98 37.01 20.47
C ILE A 414 11.04 37.14 21.55
N ARG A 415 10.66 37.18 22.84
CA ARG A 415 11.60 37.20 23.96
C ARG A 415 12.51 35.99 23.98
N ARG A 416 11.97 34.80 23.73
CA ARG A 416 12.72 33.54 23.67
C ARG A 416 13.70 33.50 22.51
N ALA A 417 13.28 33.93 21.32
CA ALA A 417 14.15 34.00 20.15
C ALA A 417 15.31 35.03 20.33
N LEU A 418 15.04 36.15 20.97
CA LEU A 418 16.09 37.13 21.31
C LEU A 418 17.08 36.58 22.34
N ALA A 419 16.59 35.87 23.37
CA ALA A 419 17.47 35.26 24.36
C ALA A 419 18.36 34.17 23.73
N THR A 420 17.80 33.29 22.86
CA THR A 420 18.54 32.27 22.13
C THR A 420 19.55 32.88 21.15
N ALA A 421 19.21 33.98 20.53
CA ALA A 421 20.10 34.72 19.62
C ALA A 421 21.11 35.64 20.31
N GLY A 422 21.22 35.65 21.66
CA GLY A 422 22.12 36.49 22.42
C GLY A 422 21.91 38.00 22.17
N GLY A 423 20.66 38.43 21.92
CA GLY A 423 20.30 39.81 21.60
C GLY A 423 20.49 40.19 20.12
N ASN A 424 20.95 39.28 19.27
CA ASN A 424 21.14 39.57 17.83
C ASN A 424 19.79 39.55 17.09
N LYS A 425 19.23 40.74 16.83
CA LYS A 425 17.92 40.95 16.19
C LYS A 425 17.85 40.35 14.76
N SER A 426 18.95 40.24 14.02
CA SER A 426 18.98 39.62 12.69
C SER A 426 18.89 38.09 12.77
N GLN A 427 19.51 37.51 13.80
CA GLN A 427 19.50 36.09 14.05
C GLN A 427 18.14 35.63 14.66
N ALA A 428 17.58 36.46 15.55
CA ALA A 428 16.24 36.25 16.09
C ALA A 428 15.14 36.30 15.02
N ALA A 429 15.24 37.22 14.03
CA ALA A 429 14.33 37.27 12.89
C ALA A 429 14.38 35.99 12.04
N LYS A 430 15.56 35.40 11.81
CA LYS A 430 15.73 34.14 11.12
C LYS A 430 15.13 32.95 11.91
N LEU A 431 15.32 32.91 13.22
CA LEU A 431 14.74 31.90 14.11
C LEU A 431 13.21 31.92 14.11
N LEU A 432 12.62 33.11 14.01
CA LEU A 432 11.17 33.33 13.96
C LEU A 432 10.58 33.18 12.53
N GLY A 433 11.40 32.99 11.50
CA GLY A 433 10.94 32.89 10.12
C GLY A 433 10.31 34.17 9.57
N ILE A 434 10.67 35.38 10.14
CA ILE A 434 10.15 36.68 9.71
C ILE A 434 11.27 37.58 9.22
N ASP A 435 10.91 38.59 8.45
CA ASP A 435 11.89 39.59 8.02
C ASP A 435 12.28 40.53 9.18
N ARG A 436 13.48 41.13 9.08
CA ARG A 436 14.05 41.98 10.12
C ARG A 436 13.17 43.19 10.43
N LYS A 437 12.50 43.76 9.42
CA LYS A 437 11.63 44.93 9.58
C LYS A 437 10.35 44.55 10.36
N THR A 438 9.79 43.40 10.10
CA THR A 438 8.65 42.87 10.85
C THR A 438 9.01 42.62 12.30
N LEU A 439 10.20 42.05 12.61
CA LEU A 439 10.66 41.89 13.98
C LEU A 439 10.80 43.24 14.70
N TYR A 440 11.41 44.27 14.07
CA TYR A 440 11.52 45.58 14.67
C TYR A 440 10.17 46.21 14.99
N ASN A 441 9.19 46.10 14.09
CA ASN A 441 7.84 46.61 14.34
C ASN A 441 7.17 45.90 15.53
N LYS A 442 7.39 44.58 15.66
CA LYS A 442 6.86 43.80 16.77
C LYS A 442 7.56 44.08 18.11
N LEU A 443 8.88 44.27 18.10
CA LEU A 443 9.62 44.69 19.28
C LEU A 443 9.11 46.03 19.80
N HIS A 444 8.85 46.98 18.90
CA HIS A 444 8.27 48.27 19.27
C HIS A 444 6.84 48.17 19.78
N LEU A 445 6.02 47.28 19.17
CA LEU A 445 4.64 47.01 19.59
C LEU A 445 4.54 46.44 21.01
N TYR A 446 5.47 45.53 21.36
CA TYR A 446 5.49 44.84 22.67
C TYR A 446 6.44 45.51 23.68
N GLY A 447 7.04 46.63 23.38
CA GLY A 447 7.94 47.38 24.29
C GLY A 447 9.19 46.59 24.71
N ILE A 448 9.70 45.72 23.82
CA ILE A 448 10.90 44.90 24.04
C ILE A 448 12.09 45.62 23.40
N GLU A 449 13.04 46.09 24.21
CA GLU A 449 14.26 46.81 23.78
C GLU A 449 15.33 45.85 23.20
#